data_caee0f8b3c1b715d70d75cec6dafd26c
#
_entry.id   caee0f8b3c1b715d70d75cec6dafd26c
#
_cell.length_a   1.000
_cell.length_b   1.000
_cell.length_c   1.000
_cell.angle_alpha   90.00
_cell.angle_beta   90.00
_cell.angle_gamma   90.00
#
_symmetry.space_group_name_H-M   'P 1'
#
loop_
_entity.id
_entity.type
_entity.pdbx_description
1 polymer ?
#
loop_
_entity_poly.entity_id
_entity_poly.type
_entity_poly.pdbx_seq_one_letter_code
_entity_poly.pdbx_strand_id
1 'polypeptide(L)'
;MSTIITTVVGQSIGILQSMRIEQAASLNGNRYVTFHQLSREQAQKLHEDDRVYDVGDTVFVGSTTLGNSSLNLYLREYHDNALAMYPAISKIKEGHLPEKASEIALSEDSLRYLGLDAAVGDTVSLDMRVSVMDGSLPEFEYCGKFILTGILESSYIGYSTGTVEGIVGNGTAEKLLPEKYLLYSTDFKTHDKKNFQSIVYDLAKNLDVEDWYIQYNWILLDAVGISYDETSNSDAGAGFSFMTVACVLVGLLVLFAAGLVIYNILKISITKRIKEYGTLRAIGGERGQIYRLVSLQLLILCGIGIPIGLVLGTLAAKATLIAATGALNPDIFMANSVSELNEAISAVSTVKFPMLLASIAVTLLFALMAAFPAARYASRVSPTVAMSGQSVKIKRRRKRNHKIYNFEAYYARLNLKRGRGRTLLTILSLVMSITVFVALQSFTGLLDASSSIQDMYFSDYAVTNETSGIPAEAISTLEANDTVKDISTVRLSVFTPGAGDELPFETDLSVQSHETFSACQY
;
A
#
# COMPACT_ATOMS: atom_id res chain seq x y z
N MET A 1 -5.30 -13.54 23.65
CA MET A 1 -6.22 -13.22 22.55
C MET A 1 -6.15 -11.76 22.11
N SER A 2 -6.35 -10.79 22.99
CA SER A 2 -6.21 -9.36 22.63
C SER A 2 -4.85 -9.04 22.00
N THR A 3 -3.75 -9.50 22.60
CA THR A 3 -2.39 -9.31 22.09
C THR A 3 -2.18 -9.96 20.73
N ILE A 4 -2.72 -11.15 20.50
CA ILE A 4 -2.63 -11.83 19.19
C ILE A 4 -3.28 -10.95 18.13
N ILE A 5 -4.51 -10.48 18.36
CA ILE A 5 -5.26 -9.65 17.42
C ILE A 5 -4.52 -8.34 17.14
N THR A 6 -4.08 -7.62 18.18
CA THR A 6 -3.35 -6.35 18.00
C THR A 6 -2.02 -6.55 17.28
N THR A 7 -1.33 -7.67 17.52
CA THR A 7 -0.07 -8.00 16.85
C THR A 7 -0.32 -8.40 15.40
N VAL A 8 -1.32 -9.22 15.11
CA VAL A 8 -1.69 -9.57 13.72
C VAL A 8 -2.00 -8.32 12.93
N VAL A 9 -2.90 -7.48 13.43
CA VAL A 9 -3.27 -6.23 12.75
C VAL A 9 -2.07 -5.30 12.58
N GLY A 10 -1.31 -5.05 13.64
CA GLY A 10 -0.15 -4.15 13.59
C GLY A 10 0.94 -4.66 12.64
N GLN A 11 1.28 -5.94 12.68
CA GLN A 11 2.28 -6.51 11.79
C GLN A 11 1.80 -6.57 10.33
N SER A 12 0.54 -6.92 10.09
CA SER A 12 -0.03 -6.92 8.73
C SER A 12 -0.01 -5.51 8.12
N ILE A 13 -0.41 -4.48 8.87
CA ILE A 13 -0.31 -3.08 8.42
C ILE A 13 1.15 -2.71 8.13
N GLY A 14 2.08 -3.08 9.01
CA GLY A 14 3.50 -2.78 8.81
C GLY A 14 4.10 -3.47 7.59
N ILE A 15 3.70 -4.70 7.29
CA ILE A 15 4.14 -5.44 6.09
C ILE A 15 3.55 -4.80 4.84
N LEU A 16 2.24 -4.55 4.81
CA LEU A 16 1.56 -3.92 3.67
C LEU A 16 2.12 -2.53 3.38
N GLN A 17 2.39 -1.72 4.41
CA GLN A 17 3.03 -0.42 4.23
C GLN A 17 4.44 -0.55 3.65
N SER A 18 5.23 -1.54 4.09
CA SER A 18 6.56 -1.78 3.53
C SER A 18 6.50 -2.22 2.07
N MET A 19 5.58 -3.14 1.75
CA MET A 19 5.35 -3.56 0.37
C MET A 19 4.90 -2.39 -0.51
N ARG A 20 4.02 -1.52 -0.02
CA ARG A 20 3.59 -0.33 -0.74
C ARG A 20 4.75 0.62 -1.03
N ILE A 21 5.66 0.83 -0.07
CA ILE A 21 6.85 1.66 -0.25
C ILE A 21 7.80 1.02 -1.27
N GLU A 22 8.03 -0.29 -1.16
CA GLU A 22 8.90 -1.03 -2.07
C GLU A 22 8.33 -1.04 -3.50
N GLN A 23 7.04 -1.25 -3.63
CA GLN A 23 6.33 -1.20 -4.89
C GLN A 23 6.37 0.20 -5.51
N ALA A 24 6.12 1.25 -4.72
CA ALA A 24 6.22 2.64 -5.16
C ALA A 24 7.65 2.99 -5.64
N ALA A 25 8.67 2.50 -4.93
CA ALA A 25 10.06 2.66 -5.30
C ALA A 25 10.42 1.88 -6.58
N SER A 26 9.83 0.70 -6.78
CA SER A 26 10.01 -0.09 -8.00
C SER A 26 9.37 0.55 -9.22
N LEU A 27 8.20 1.20 -9.06
CA LEU A 27 7.47 1.86 -10.14
C LEU A 27 8.19 3.10 -10.68
N ASN A 28 8.47 4.05 -9.80
CA ASN A 28 8.94 5.39 -10.15
C ASN A 28 10.34 5.70 -9.60
N GLY A 29 11.05 4.70 -9.12
CA GLY A 29 12.33 4.90 -8.45
C GLY A 29 12.20 5.28 -6.97
N ASN A 30 13.25 5.01 -6.21
CA ASN A 30 13.33 5.26 -4.76
C ASN A 30 13.81 6.70 -4.48
N ARG A 31 13.14 7.68 -5.05
CA ARG A 31 13.40 9.12 -4.94
C ARG A 31 12.16 9.87 -4.49
N TYR A 32 12.29 11.03 -3.87
CA TYR A 32 11.16 11.88 -3.50
C TYR A 32 10.83 12.90 -4.58
N VAL A 33 11.86 13.47 -5.19
CA VAL A 33 11.72 14.50 -6.21
C VAL A 33 12.87 14.42 -7.20
N THR A 34 12.62 14.82 -8.44
CA THR A 34 13.62 15.02 -9.49
C THR A 34 13.58 16.46 -9.95
N PHE A 35 14.73 17.08 -10.09
CA PHE A 35 14.89 18.31 -10.83
C PHE A 35 15.45 17.98 -12.21
N HIS A 36 14.72 18.34 -13.24
CA HIS A 36 15.11 18.11 -14.63
C HIS A 36 15.87 19.30 -15.23
N GLN A 37 16.65 19.01 -16.25
CA GLN A 37 17.35 20.00 -17.07
C GLN A 37 18.33 20.92 -16.32
N LEU A 38 18.97 20.39 -15.30
CA LEU A 38 20.00 21.10 -14.58
C LEU A 38 21.29 21.20 -15.41
N SER A 39 21.97 22.33 -15.31
CA SER A 39 23.37 22.42 -15.70
C SER A 39 24.25 21.64 -14.71
N ARG A 40 25.47 21.30 -15.11
CA ARG A 40 26.44 20.62 -14.25
C ARG A 40 26.69 21.34 -12.92
N GLU A 41 26.74 22.68 -12.97
CA GLU A 41 26.96 23.49 -11.75
C GLU A 41 25.74 23.42 -10.80
N GLN A 42 24.52 23.41 -11.33
CA GLN A 42 23.30 23.32 -10.54
C GLN A 42 23.20 21.92 -9.89
N ALA A 43 23.49 20.86 -10.64
CA ALA A 43 23.50 19.50 -10.11
C ALA A 43 24.54 19.36 -8.98
N GLN A 44 25.77 19.89 -9.18
CA GLN A 44 26.79 19.84 -8.15
C GLN A 44 26.39 20.60 -6.88
N LYS A 45 25.77 21.80 -7.00
CA LYS A 45 25.25 22.52 -5.84
C LYS A 45 24.21 21.76 -5.07
N LEU A 46 23.38 20.95 -5.76
CA LEU A 46 22.38 20.12 -5.11
C LEU A 46 23.03 18.96 -4.34
N HIS A 47 24.11 18.37 -4.87
CA HIS A 47 24.90 17.35 -4.15
C HIS A 47 25.56 17.88 -2.87
N GLU A 48 25.92 19.15 -2.85
CA GLU A 48 26.59 19.79 -1.71
C GLU A 48 25.63 20.31 -0.62
N ASP A 49 24.30 20.21 -0.84
CA ASP A 49 23.30 20.71 0.11
C ASP A 49 23.00 19.69 1.21
N ASP A 50 23.27 20.04 2.47
CA ASP A 50 23.09 19.17 3.65
C ASP A 50 21.62 18.79 3.93
N ARG A 51 20.64 19.42 3.28
CA ARG A 51 19.21 19.15 3.47
C ARG A 51 18.75 17.92 2.68
N VAL A 52 19.53 17.49 1.70
CA VAL A 52 19.23 16.37 0.82
C VAL A 52 20.14 15.17 1.09
N TYR A 53 19.69 14.01 0.70
CA TYR A 53 20.46 12.76 0.76
C TYR A 53 19.98 11.81 -0.36
N ASP A 54 20.72 10.73 -0.58
CA ASP A 54 20.47 9.83 -1.71
C ASP A 54 20.35 10.63 -3.02
N VAL A 55 21.38 11.41 -3.34
CA VAL A 55 21.40 12.22 -4.55
C VAL A 55 22.04 11.40 -5.68
N GLY A 56 21.43 11.46 -6.86
CA GLY A 56 21.96 10.77 -8.03
C GLY A 56 21.54 11.47 -9.31
N ASP A 57 22.47 11.53 -10.26
CA ASP A 57 22.27 12.22 -11.52
C ASP A 57 21.99 11.24 -12.66
N THR A 58 21.10 11.63 -13.53
CA THR A 58 20.84 10.96 -14.81
C THR A 58 21.01 11.92 -15.96
N VAL A 59 21.63 11.47 -17.04
CA VAL A 59 21.74 12.23 -18.28
C VAL A 59 20.96 11.46 -19.38
N PHE A 60 20.04 12.16 -20.01
CA PHE A 60 19.31 11.62 -21.17
C PHE A 60 20.22 11.67 -22.39
N VAL A 61 20.57 10.49 -22.91
CA VAL A 61 21.48 10.35 -24.04
C VAL A 61 20.73 10.37 -25.36
N GLY A 62 19.46 9.96 -25.37
CA GLY A 62 18.61 10.05 -26.56
C GLY A 62 17.49 9.01 -26.56
N SER A 63 16.64 9.11 -27.56
CA SER A 63 15.56 8.16 -27.82
C SER A 63 15.54 7.67 -29.25
N THR A 64 15.01 6.48 -29.44
CA THR A 64 14.68 5.93 -30.75
C THR A 64 13.40 5.13 -30.66
N THR A 65 12.63 5.10 -31.75
CA THR A 65 11.39 4.32 -31.81
C THR A 65 11.70 2.85 -32.04
N LEU A 66 11.06 1.98 -31.29
CA LEU A 66 11.24 0.53 -31.38
C LEU A 66 10.44 -0.06 -32.55
N GLY A 67 11.07 -0.26 -33.67
CA GLY A 67 10.46 -0.85 -34.89
C GLY A 67 9.29 -0.01 -35.39
N ASN A 68 8.17 -0.66 -35.69
CA ASN A 68 6.92 -0.02 -36.15
C ASN A 68 5.92 0.17 -34.99
N SER A 69 6.40 0.15 -33.74
CA SER A 69 5.56 0.32 -32.55
C SER A 69 5.50 1.77 -32.10
N SER A 70 4.57 2.10 -31.20
CA SER A 70 4.55 3.37 -30.49
C SER A 70 5.55 3.44 -29.33
N LEU A 71 6.29 2.35 -29.10
CA LEU A 71 7.28 2.27 -28.02
C LEU A 71 8.55 3.01 -28.39
N ASN A 72 9.08 3.76 -27.43
CA ASN A 72 10.37 4.44 -27.56
C ASN A 72 11.40 3.83 -26.62
N LEU A 73 12.59 3.60 -27.13
CA LEU A 73 13.76 3.28 -26.33
C LEU A 73 14.40 4.58 -25.87
N TYR A 74 14.53 4.76 -24.55
CA TYR A 74 15.24 5.88 -23.94
C TYR A 74 16.57 5.40 -23.40
N LEU A 75 17.67 6.02 -23.85
CA LEU A 75 19.00 5.76 -23.33
C LEU A 75 19.35 6.79 -22.25
N ARG A 76 19.73 6.29 -21.09
CA ARG A 76 20.15 7.12 -19.96
C ARG A 76 21.50 6.68 -19.43
N GLU A 77 22.30 7.67 -19.05
CA GLU A 77 23.52 7.50 -18.31
C GLU A 77 23.25 7.82 -16.84
N TYR A 78 23.66 6.94 -15.94
CA TYR A 78 23.39 7.06 -14.51
C TYR A 78 24.69 7.29 -13.76
N HIS A 79 24.74 8.36 -12.96
CA HIS A 79 25.89 8.73 -12.15
C HIS A 79 25.59 8.54 -10.66
N ASP A 80 26.64 8.38 -9.87
CA ASP A 80 26.58 8.26 -8.42
C ASP A 80 25.61 7.16 -7.96
N ASN A 81 24.62 7.52 -7.14
CA ASN A 81 23.64 6.58 -6.60
C ASN A 81 22.37 6.46 -7.47
N ALA A 82 22.32 7.13 -8.64
CA ALA A 82 21.08 7.19 -9.43
C ALA A 82 20.55 5.82 -9.83
N LEU A 83 21.43 4.93 -10.34
CA LEU A 83 20.97 3.61 -10.80
C LEU A 83 20.42 2.74 -9.65
N ALA A 84 20.95 2.88 -8.44
CA ALA A 84 20.46 2.16 -7.27
C ALA A 84 19.05 2.62 -6.84
N MET A 85 18.61 3.80 -7.27
CA MET A 85 17.24 4.27 -7.04
C MET A 85 16.21 3.58 -7.93
N TYR A 86 16.64 2.93 -9.02
CA TYR A 86 15.78 2.28 -10.00
C TYR A 86 15.99 0.76 -10.06
N PRO A 87 15.62 0.02 -9.01
CA PRO A 87 15.89 -1.41 -8.93
C PRO A 87 15.17 -2.24 -10.00
N ALA A 88 14.09 -1.73 -10.58
CA ALA A 88 13.34 -2.44 -11.61
C ALA A 88 14.08 -2.50 -12.96
N ILE A 89 14.77 -1.41 -13.32
CA ILE A 89 15.43 -1.31 -14.63
C ILE A 89 16.88 -1.81 -14.61
N SER A 90 17.48 -2.00 -13.42
CA SER A 90 18.88 -2.41 -13.26
C SER A 90 19.09 -3.92 -13.18
N LYS A 91 18.01 -4.71 -13.31
CA LYS A 91 18.08 -6.18 -13.26
C LYS A 91 18.67 -6.74 -14.54
N ILE A 92 19.75 -7.51 -14.39
CA ILE A 92 20.45 -8.14 -15.51
C ILE A 92 20.04 -9.59 -15.65
N LYS A 93 19.70 -10.00 -16.87
CA LYS A 93 19.46 -11.39 -17.27
C LYS A 93 20.76 -12.07 -17.71
N GLU A 94 21.61 -11.35 -18.45
CA GLU A 94 22.86 -11.87 -18.98
C GLU A 94 23.92 -10.75 -19.08
N GLY A 95 25.20 -11.05 -18.89
CA GLY A 95 26.31 -10.10 -18.95
C GLY A 95 26.47 -9.25 -17.69
N HIS A 96 26.79 -7.98 -17.85
CA HIS A 96 26.99 -7.02 -16.75
C HIS A 96 26.51 -5.62 -17.13
N LEU A 97 26.27 -4.77 -16.13
CA LEU A 97 25.92 -3.36 -16.33
C LEU A 97 27.06 -2.61 -17.03
N PRO A 98 26.72 -1.64 -17.89
CA PRO A 98 27.70 -0.80 -18.57
C PRO A 98 28.48 0.07 -17.58
N GLU A 99 29.81 0.05 -17.65
CA GLU A 99 30.69 0.86 -16.80
C GLU A 99 31.42 1.94 -17.61
N LYS A 100 31.77 1.65 -18.86
CA LYS A 100 32.61 2.50 -19.71
C LYS A 100 31.81 3.21 -20.78
N ALA A 101 32.33 4.32 -21.24
CA ALA A 101 31.74 5.06 -22.34
C ALA A 101 31.51 4.19 -23.59
N SER A 102 30.32 4.33 -24.16
CA SER A 102 29.83 3.53 -25.30
C SER A 102 29.52 2.05 -25.01
N GLU A 103 29.50 1.61 -23.77
CA GLU A 103 28.88 0.36 -23.37
C GLU A 103 27.38 0.57 -23.20
N ILE A 104 26.58 -0.46 -23.50
CA ILE A 104 25.11 -0.42 -23.43
C ILE A 104 24.54 -1.72 -22.85
N ALA A 105 23.48 -1.59 -22.08
CA ALA A 105 22.61 -2.69 -21.70
C ALA A 105 21.19 -2.42 -22.16
N LEU A 106 20.58 -3.39 -22.83
CA LEU A 106 19.23 -3.33 -23.39
C LEU A 106 18.42 -4.54 -22.97
N SER A 107 17.10 -4.41 -22.94
CA SER A 107 16.23 -5.58 -22.74
C SER A 107 16.20 -6.46 -23.99
N GLU A 108 15.97 -7.76 -23.79
CA GLU A 108 15.83 -8.71 -24.89
C GLU A 108 14.73 -8.29 -25.87
N ASP A 109 13.65 -7.74 -25.35
CA ASP A 109 12.55 -7.24 -26.16
C ASP A 109 12.95 -6.02 -26.98
N SER A 110 13.73 -5.09 -26.42
CA SER A 110 14.25 -3.95 -27.17
C SER A 110 15.10 -4.38 -28.36
N LEU A 111 15.98 -5.37 -28.17
CA LEU A 111 16.79 -5.94 -29.25
C LEU A 111 15.90 -6.54 -30.32
N ARG A 112 14.89 -7.32 -29.94
CA ARG A 112 13.94 -7.94 -30.86
C ARG A 112 13.13 -6.92 -31.65
N TYR A 113 12.60 -5.88 -31.01
CA TYR A 113 11.84 -4.83 -31.68
C TYR A 113 12.68 -3.96 -32.61
N LEU A 114 13.96 -3.77 -32.29
CA LEU A 114 14.93 -3.12 -33.18
C LEU A 114 15.38 -4.02 -34.37
N GLY A 115 14.98 -5.29 -34.36
CA GLY A 115 15.41 -6.26 -35.34
C GLY A 115 16.90 -6.61 -35.26
N LEU A 116 17.50 -6.48 -34.09
CA LEU A 116 18.90 -6.72 -33.80
C LEU A 116 19.08 -8.13 -33.23
N ASP A 117 19.80 -8.97 -33.95
CA ASP A 117 20.27 -10.29 -33.45
C ASP A 117 21.69 -10.13 -32.92
N ALA A 118 21.79 -9.52 -31.72
CA ALA A 118 23.06 -9.17 -31.10
C ALA A 118 23.21 -9.89 -29.75
N ALA A 119 24.38 -10.47 -29.52
CA ALA A 119 24.77 -11.10 -28.28
C ALA A 119 25.67 -10.16 -27.45
N VAL A 120 25.85 -10.50 -26.16
CA VAL A 120 26.78 -9.76 -25.29
C VAL A 120 28.19 -9.78 -25.89
N GLY A 121 28.77 -8.61 -26.07
CA GLY A 121 30.05 -8.37 -26.74
C GLY A 121 29.94 -7.79 -28.16
N ASP A 122 28.77 -7.85 -28.79
CA ASP A 122 28.57 -7.32 -30.12
C ASP A 122 28.41 -5.80 -30.14
N THR A 123 28.68 -5.21 -31.30
CA THR A 123 28.50 -3.77 -31.51
C THR A 123 27.14 -3.48 -32.12
N VAL A 124 26.37 -2.66 -31.45
CA VAL A 124 25.03 -2.20 -31.86
C VAL A 124 25.11 -0.76 -32.31
N SER A 125 24.51 -0.44 -33.47
CA SER A 125 24.39 0.94 -33.99
C SER A 125 22.94 1.38 -33.85
N LEU A 126 22.73 2.54 -33.21
CA LEU A 126 21.40 3.09 -32.96
C LEU A 126 21.34 4.53 -33.47
N ASP A 127 20.29 4.82 -34.24
CA ASP A 127 19.97 6.19 -34.62
C ASP A 127 19.15 6.84 -33.51
N MET A 128 19.72 7.85 -32.89
CA MET A 128 19.20 8.46 -31.67
C MET A 128 18.82 9.91 -31.92
N ARG A 129 17.79 10.34 -31.21
CA ARG A 129 17.31 11.73 -31.20
C ARG A 129 17.30 12.25 -29.77
N VAL A 130 17.76 13.49 -29.59
CA VAL A 130 17.76 14.20 -28.32
C VAL A 130 16.98 15.49 -28.47
N SER A 131 15.97 15.66 -27.65
CA SER A 131 15.18 16.89 -27.54
C SER A 131 15.25 17.41 -26.11
N VAL A 132 15.22 18.72 -25.96
CA VAL A 132 15.13 19.39 -24.65
C VAL A 132 13.66 19.58 -24.29
N MET A 133 13.30 19.40 -23.03
CA MET A 133 11.89 19.40 -22.57
C MET A 133 11.14 20.69 -22.92
N ASP A 134 11.82 21.84 -22.89
CA ASP A 134 11.25 23.18 -23.18
C ASP A 134 11.20 23.53 -24.67
N GLY A 135 11.75 22.66 -25.52
CA GLY A 135 11.85 22.94 -26.94
C GLY A 135 12.76 24.13 -27.31
N SER A 136 13.56 24.62 -26.36
CA SER A 136 14.47 25.76 -26.57
C SER A 136 15.58 25.48 -27.59
N LEU A 137 15.93 24.20 -27.73
CA LEU A 137 16.92 23.74 -28.70
C LEU A 137 16.28 22.87 -29.79
N PRO A 138 16.78 22.93 -31.02
CA PRO A 138 16.35 22.03 -32.08
C PRO A 138 16.70 20.58 -31.71
N GLU A 139 15.94 19.63 -32.23
CA GLU A 139 16.23 18.21 -32.07
C GLU A 139 17.62 17.88 -32.66
N PHE A 140 18.41 17.12 -31.88
CA PHE A 140 19.74 16.69 -32.29
C PHE A 140 19.71 15.21 -32.60
N GLU A 141 20.06 14.88 -33.86
CA GLU A 141 20.11 13.49 -34.32
C GLU A 141 21.56 13.04 -34.45
N TYR A 142 21.84 11.80 -34.06
CA TYR A 142 23.16 11.18 -34.20
C TYR A 142 23.03 9.65 -34.31
N CYS A 143 24.01 9.02 -34.91
CA CYS A 143 24.16 7.57 -34.93
C CYS A 143 25.22 7.14 -33.90
N GLY A 144 24.78 6.50 -32.83
CA GLY A 144 25.64 5.99 -31.77
C GLY A 144 26.07 4.55 -32.03
N LYS A 145 27.34 4.24 -31.78
CA LYS A 145 27.86 2.86 -31.78
C LYS A 145 28.16 2.46 -30.34
N PHE A 146 27.55 1.36 -29.94
CA PHE A 146 27.61 0.86 -28.57
C PHE A 146 28.06 -0.61 -28.54
N ILE A 147 28.76 -1.01 -27.51
CA ILE A 147 29.08 -2.41 -27.23
C ILE A 147 28.02 -2.94 -26.25
N LEU A 148 27.30 -3.97 -26.64
CA LEU A 148 26.31 -4.60 -25.78
C LEU A 148 27.02 -5.40 -24.68
N THR A 149 26.93 -4.93 -23.42
CA THR A 149 27.59 -5.57 -22.27
C THR A 149 26.61 -6.34 -21.40
N GLY A 150 25.34 -6.04 -21.48
CA GLY A 150 24.30 -6.71 -20.70
C GLY A 150 22.95 -6.77 -21.37
N ILE A 151 22.22 -7.82 -21.07
CA ILE A 151 20.81 -7.97 -21.42
C ILE A 151 20.00 -7.79 -20.14
N LEU A 152 19.13 -6.79 -20.11
CA LEU A 152 18.26 -6.47 -19.00
C LEU A 152 17.02 -7.35 -19.00
N GLU A 153 16.43 -7.57 -17.80
CA GLU A 153 15.09 -8.14 -17.71
C GLU A 153 14.05 -7.17 -18.31
N SER A 154 13.06 -7.73 -19.00
CA SER A 154 11.97 -6.93 -19.57
C SER A 154 11.11 -6.34 -18.45
N SER A 155 10.86 -5.02 -18.53
CA SER A 155 10.03 -4.32 -17.54
C SER A 155 8.62 -4.12 -18.09
N TYR A 156 7.62 -4.67 -17.42
CA TYR A 156 6.21 -4.45 -17.73
C TYR A 156 5.82 -2.96 -17.70
N ILE A 157 6.43 -2.19 -16.81
CA ILE A 157 6.16 -0.75 -16.65
C ILE A 157 6.51 0.01 -17.91
N GLY A 158 7.64 -0.31 -18.55
CA GLY A 158 8.07 0.31 -19.80
C GLY A 158 7.04 0.15 -20.91
N TYR A 159 6.42 -1.02 -21.02
CA TYR A 159 5.39 -1.27 -22.02
C TYR A 159 4.11 -0.49 -21.74
N SER A 160 3.70 -0.38 -20.48
CA SER A 160 2.48 0.35 -20.09
C SER A 160 2.61 1.88 -20.24
N THR A 161 3.83 2.41 -20.16
CA THR A 161 4.13 3.85 -20.31
C THR A 161 4.57 4.24 -21.72
N GLY A 162 4.74 3.27 -22.61
CA GLY A 162 5.21 3.51 -23.98
C GLY A 162 6.73 3.80 -24.08
N THR A 163 7.47 3.65 -22.98
CA THR A 163 8.91 3.93 -22.92
C THR A 163 9.69 2.76 -22.34
N VAL A 164 10.67 2.25 -23.06
CA VAL A 164 11.58 1.22 -22.58
C VAL A 164 12.93 1.87 -22.30
N GLU A 165 13.52 1.56 -21.16
CA GLU A 165 14.80 2.15 -20.76
C GLU A 165 15.97 1.25 -21.17
N GLY A 166 17.02 1.90 -21.69
CA GLY A 166 18.34 1.31 -21.89
C GLY A 166 19.38 2.09 -21.08
N ILE A 167 20.35 1.38 -20.55
CA ILE A 167 21.40 1.93 -19.71
C ILE A 167 22.68 2.03 -20.52
N VAL A 168 23.36 3.19 -20.45
CA VAL A 168 24.69 3.36 -21.05
C VAL A 168 25.72 3.67 -19.98
N GLY A 169 26.99 3.32 -20.29
CA GLY A 169 28.09 3.49 -19.35
C GLY A 169 28.56 4.95 -19.25
N ASN A 170 29.19 5.27 -18.14
CA ASN A 170 29.65 6.61 -17.77
C ASN A 170 30.58 7.23 -18.83
N GLY A 171 30.35 8.49 -19.14
CA GLY A 171 31.09 9.25 -20.16
C GLY A 171 30.56 9.06 -21.60
N THR A 172 29.47 8.32 -21.77
CA THR A 172 28.81 8.16 -23.07
C THR A 172 28.16 9.45 -23.51
N ALA A 173 27.47 10.13 -22.61
CA ALA A 173 26.81 11.41 -22.90
C ALA A 173 27.83 12.47 -23.32
N GLU A 174 28.91 12.64 -22.58
CA GLU A 174 29.97 13.61 -22.89
C GLU A 174 30.65 13.33 -24.25
N LYS A 175 30.72 12.03 -24.65
CA LYS A 175 31.32 11.63 -25.92
C LYS A 175 30.42 11.86 -27.12
N LEU A 176 29.13 11.72 -26.97
CA LEU A 176 28.16 11.70 -28.08
C LEU A 176 27.40 13.01 -28.23
N LEU A 177 27.16 13.72 -27.14
CA LEU A 177 26.32 14.93 -27.13
C LEU A 177 27.15 16.20 -27.12
N PRO A 178 26.73 17.24 -27.86
CA PRO A 178 27.24 18.59 -27.67
C PRO A 178 26.91 19.11 -26.27
N GLU A 179 27.76 19.92 -25.68
CA GLU A 179 27.67 20.47 -24.33
C GLU A 179 26.29 21.06 -23.98
N LYS A 180 25.65 21.73 -24.93
CA LYS A 180 24.32 22.34 -24.77
C LYS A 180 23.17 21.31 -24.56
N TYR A 181 23.38 20.04 -24.87
CA TYR A 181 22.43 18.94 -24.62
C TYR A 181 22.83 18.08 -23.42
N LEU A 182 23.94 18.39 -22.77
CA LEU A 182 24.35 17.73 -21.52
C LEU A 182 23.58 18.33 -20.34
N LEU A 183 22.34 17.90 -20.17
CA LEU A 183 21.46 18.34 -19.11
C LEU A 183 21.25 17.20 -18.13
N TYR A 184 21.34 17.52 -16.85
CA TYR A 184 21.24 16.58 -15.75
C TYR A 184 19.80 16.55 -15.20
N SER A 185 19.33 15.38 -14.90
CA SER A 185 18.15 15.17 -14.07
C SER A 185 18.61 14.61 -12.73
N THR A 186 18.45 15.36 -11.67
CA THR A 186 18.96 14.98 -10.35
C THR A 186 17.82 14.50 -9.47
N ASP A 187 17.92 13.26 -9.05
CA ASP A 187 17.02 12.58 -8.12
C ASP A 187 17.53 12.74 -6.70
N PHE A 188 16.64 13.05 -5.76
CA PHE A 188 17.04 13.19 -4.37
C PHE A 188 15.92 12.95 -3.37
N LYS A 189 16.32 12.81 -2.08
CA LYS A 189 15.43 12.77 -0.91
C LYS A 189 15.80 13.87 0.07
N THR A 190 14.86 14.28 0.91
CA THR A 190 15.09 15.27 1.97
C THR A 190 15.13 14.62 3.35
N HIS A 191 16.03 15.09 4.23
CA HIS A 191 16.11 14.61 5.61
C HIS A 191 14.86 14.97 6.42
N ASP A 192 14.32 16.16 6.25
CA ASP A 192 13.13 16.62 6.97
C ASP A 192 11.86 16.39 6.13
N LYS A 193 11.14 15.33 6.50
CA LYS A 193 9.88 14.97 5.85
C LYS A 193 8.73 15.94 6.13
N LYS A 194 8.78 16.67 7.26
CA LYS A 194 7.70 17.60 7.64
C LYS A 194 7.76 18.90 6.86
N ASN A 195 8.97 19.37 6.59
CA ASN A 195 9.20 20.59 5.85
C ASN A 195 9.58 20.32 4.38
N PHE A 196 9.25 19.14 3.87
CA PHE A 196 9.61 18.67 2.53
C PHE A 196 9.33 19.72 1.46
N GLN A 197 8.09 20.21 1.38
CA GLN A 197 7.67 21.17 0.37
C GLN A 197 8.45 22.49 0.42
N SER A 198 8.67 23.02 1.62
CA SER A 198 9.43 24.28 1.76
C SER A 198 10.89 24.09 1.38
N ILE A 199 11.48 22.94 1.68
CA ILE A 199 12.87 22.63 1.29
C ILE A 199 12.98 22.55 -0.23
N VAL A 200 12.05 21.82 -0.89
CA VAL A 200 12.05 21.68 -2.36
C VAL A 200 11.88 23.04 -3.03
N TYR A 201 10.95 23.87 -2.54
CA TYR A 201 10.73 25.21 -3.05
C TYR A 201 11.97 26.11 -2.89
N ASP A 202 12.61 26.09 -1.72
CA ASP A 202 13.83 26.87 -1.47
C ASP A 202 15.00 26.41 -2.34
N LEU A 203 15.14 25.09 -2.55
CA LEU A 203 16.16 24.53 -3.44
C LEU A 203 15.91 24.95 -4.89
N ALA A 204 14.68 24.83 -5.38
CA ALA A 204 14.31 25.23 -6.73
C ALA A 204 14.61 26.71 -6.98
N LYS A 205 14.23 27.57 -6.01
CA LYS A 205 14.51 29.01 -6.08
C LYS A 205 15.98 29.32 -6.05
N ASN A 206 16.77 28.63 -5.23
CA ASN A 206 18.23 28.90 -5.12
C ASN A 206 18.98 28.41 -6.36
N LEU A 207 18.47 27.42 -7.04
CA LEU A 207 19.06 26.83 -8.25
C LEU A 207 18.44 27.42 -9.53
N ASP A 208 17.46 28.33 -9.42
CA ASP A 208 16.73 28.91 -10.55
C ASP A 208 16.07 27.82 -11.43
N VAL A 209 15.39 26.86 -10.78
CA VAL A 209 14.65 25.77 -11.43
C VAL A 209 13.18 26.14 -11.48
N GLU A 210 12.61 26.16 -12.67
CA GLU A 210 11.19 26.43 -12.87
C GLU A 210 10.32 25.26 -12.41
N ASP A 211 9.11 25.56 -11.92
CA ASP A 211 8.21 24.56 -11.30
C ASP A 211 7.91 23.36 -12.20
N TRP A 212 7.82 23.54 -13.48
CA TRP A 212 7.52 22.49 -14.45
C TRP A 212 8.68 21.52 -14.73
N TYR A 213 9.90 21.84 -14.27
CA TYR A 213 11.04 20.93 -14.25
C TYR A 213 11.10 20.09 -12.95
N ILE A 214 10.19 20.30 -12.02
CA ILE A 214 10.15 19.59 -10.75
C ILE A 214 9.16 18.43 -10.86
N GLN A 215 9.67 17.21 -10.79
CA GLN A 215 8.84 16.00 -10.79
C GLN A 215 8.81 15.36 -9.40
N TYR A 216 7.64 15.36 -8.80
CA TYR A 216 7.41 14.67 -7.53
C TYR A 216 7.10 13.19 -7.75
N ASN A 217 7.68 12.32 -6.92
CA ASN A 217 7.29 10.91 -6.87
C ASN A 217 6.09 10.74 -5.93
N TRP A 218 4.91 11.18 -6.39
CA TRP A 218 3.69 11.22 -5.60
C TRP A 218 3.32 9.86 -5.02
N ILE A 219 3.58 8.74 -5.72
CA ILE A 219 3.29 7.38 -5.25
C ILE A 219 4.13 7.05 -4.00
N LEU A 220 5.42 7.35 -4.05
CA LEU A 220 6.32 7.09 -2.92
C LEU A 220 6.08 8.07 -1.77
N LEU A 221 5.86 9.35 -2.07
CA LEU A 221 5.57 10.38 -1.07
C LEU A 221 4.32 10.02 -0.26
N ASP A 222 3.24 9.60 -0.94
CA ASP A 222 2.02 9.13 -0.29
C ASP A 222 2.26 7.84 0.52
N ALA A 223 3.01 6.87 -0.03
CA ALA A 223 3.35 5.64 0.67
C ALA A 223 4.16 5.89 1.97
N VAL A 224 5.04 6.89 1.96
CA VAL A 224 5.88 7.30 3.11
C VAL A 224 5.14 8.27 4.04
N GLY A 225 4.03 8.86 3.59
CA GLY A 225 3.22 9.83 4.34
C GLY A 225 3.83 11.23 4.37
N ILE A 226 4.47 11.65 3.29
CA ILE A 226 4.98 13.01 3.11
C ILE A 226 3.92 13.82 2.35
N SER A 227 3.47 14.92 2.96
CA SER A 227 2.56 15.85 2.30
C SER A 227 3.33 16.78 1.36
N TYR A 228 2.82 16.95 0.15
CA TYR A 228 3.32 17.91 -0.84
C TYR A 228 2.12 18.62 -1.46
N ASP A 229 2.33 19.89 -1.84
CA ASP A 229 1.27 20.72 -2.38
C ASP A 229 1.22 20.56 -3.90
N GLU A 230 0.28 19.75 -4.37
CA GLU A 230 -0.13 19.80 -5.77
C GLU A 230 -1.26 20.84 -5.88
N THR A 231 -0.98 21.95 -6.53
CA THR A 231 -1.96 23.00 -6.83
C THR A 231 -3.04 22.58 -7.82
N SER A 232 -3.10 21.32 -8.20
CA SER A 232 -4.13 20.81 -9.11
C SER A 232 -4.49 19.35 -8.82
N ASN A 233 -5.74 19.11 -8.47
CA ASN A 233 -6.43 17.82 -8.49
C ASN A 233 -6.12 16.83 -7.37
N SER A 234 -6.06 17.22 -6.14
CA SER A 234 -6.12 16.23 -5.10
C SER A 234 -7.36 16.38 -4.21
N ASP A 235 -8.30 15.47 -4.40
CA ASP A 235 -9.15 14.96 -3.34
C ASP A 235 -8.31 14.27 -2.22
N ALA A 236 -6.99 14.32 -2.31
CA ALA A 236 -5.98 13.89 -1.33
C ALA A 236 -5.64 15.00 -0.31
N GLY A 237 -6.38 16.09 -0.31
CA GLY A 237 -6.28 17.13 0.72
C GLY A 237 -6.71 16.61 2.08
N ALA A 238 -5.76 16.62 3.00
CA ALA A 238 -5.77 16.20 4.38
C ALA A 238 -5.39 14.71 4.58
N GLY A 239 -4.15 14.46 4.88
CA GLY A 239 -3.41 13.31 5.41
C GLY A 239 -4.07 12.12 6.10
N PHE A 240 -5.35 11.87 5.85
CA PHE A 240 -6.07 10.70 6.32
C PHE A 240 -6.72 10.00 5.12
N SER A 241 -5.99 9.06 4.54
CA SER A 241 -6.60 8.13 3.60
C SER A 241 -7.86 7.51 4.23
N PHE A 242 -8.99 7.51 3.52
CA PHE A 242 -10.23 6.81 3.93
C PHE A 242 -9.92 5.39 4.45
N MET A 243 -8.98 4.70 3.81
CA MET A 243 -8.49 3.39 4.21
C MET A 243 -7.88 3.40 5.62
N THR A 244 -7.06 4.40 5.94
CA THR A 244 -6.45 4.53 7.28
C THR A 244 -7.52 4.77 8.34
N VAL A 245 -8.50 5.64 8.07
CA VAL A 245 -9.61 5.91 8.99
C VAL A 245 -10.46 4.64 9.20
N ALA A 246 -10.78 3.92 8.14
CA ALA A 246 -11.53 2.68 8.21
C ALA A 246 -10.78 1.59 8.99
N CYS A 247 -9.49 1.40 8.75
CA CYS A 247 -8.64 0.46 9.52
C CYS A 247 -8.58 0.83 11.02
N VAL A 248 -8.44 2.12 11.34
CA VAL A 248 -8.44 2.59 12.75
C VAL A 248 -9.80 2.33 13.40
N LEU A 249 -10.90 2.62 12.72
CA LEU A 249 -12.25 2.37 13.25
C LEU A 249 -12.50 0.87 13.51
N VAL A 250 -12.17 0.01 12.55
CA VAL A 250 -12.30 -1.45 12.70
C VAL A 250 -11.38 -1.94 13.82
N GLY A 251 -10.14 -1.46 13.87
CA GLY A 251 -9.19 -1.77 14.94
C GLY A 251 -9.72 -1.40 16.34
N LEU A 252 -10.31 -0.21 16.49
CA LEU A 252 -10.93 0.24 17.74
C LEU A 252 -12.14 -0.64 18.13
N LEU A 253 -12.98 -1.03 17.17
CA LEU A 253 -14.12 -1.93 17.43
C LEU A 253 -13.63 -3.29 17.97
N VAL A 254 -12.60 -3.86 17.33
CA VAL A 254 -12.00 -5.14 17.77
C VAL A 254 -11.39 -5.03 19.15
N LEU A 255 -10.65 -3.94 19.43
CA LEU A 255 -10.07 -3.67 20.75
C LEU A 255 -11.15 -3.52 21.84
N PHE A 256 -12.22 -2.82 21.51
CA PHE A 256 -13.35 -2.63 22.43
C PHE A 256 -14.05 -3.96 22.74
N ALA A 257 -14.27 -4.80 21.73
CA ALA A 257 -14.81 -6.14 21.90
C ALA A 257 -13.91 -7.00 22.80
N ALA A 258 -12.60 -6.99 22.54
CA ALA A 258 -11.61 -7.69 23.37
C ALA A 258 -11.60 -7.18 24.82
N GLY A 259 -11.68 -5.87 25.02
CA GLY A 259 -11.78 -5.24 26.34
C GLY A 259 -13.01 -5.69 27.14
N LEU A 260 -14.17 -5.83 26.47
CA LEU A 260 -15.39 -6.35 27.09
C LEU A 260 -15.23 -7.81 27.54
N VAL A 261 -14.56 -8.64 26.75
CA VAL A 261 -14.27 -10.03 27.12
C VAL A 261 -13.35 -10.07 28.35
N ILE A 262 -12.26 -9.29 28.36
CA ILE A 262 -11.35 -9.19 29.51
C ILE A 262 -12.12 -8.76 30.77
N TYR A 263 -12.92 -7.70 30.65
CA TYR A 263 -13.75 -7.22 31.77
C TYR A 263 -14.68 -8.31 32.29
N ASN A 264 -15.34 -9.06 31.40
CA ASN A 264 -16.29 -10.11 31.76
C ASN A 264 -15.59 -11.26 32.51
N ILE A 265 -14.43 -11.71 32.02
CA ILE A 265 -13.62 -12.76 32.66
C ILE A 265 -13.14 -12.30 34.05
N LEU A 266 -12.60 -11.09 34.15
CA LEU A 266 -12.15 -10.53 35.41
C LEU A 266 -13.30 -10.40 36.41
N LYS A 267 -14.46 -9.94 36.01
CA LYS A 267 -15.64 -9.82 36.86
C LYS A 267 -16.12 -11.18 37.38
N ILE A 268 -16.09 -12.22 36.57
CA ILE A 268 -16.40 -13.59 36.98
C ILE A 268 -15.37 -14.08 37.99
N SER A 269 -14.08 -13.90 37.74
CA SER A 269 -12.98 -14.29 38.64
C SER A 269 -13.09 -13.59 39.98
N ILE A 270 -13.30 -12.28 39.99
CA ILE A 270 -13.49 -11.48 41.20
C ILE A 270 -14.72 -11.95 41.99
N THR A 271 -15.84 -12.23 41.30
CA THR A 271 -17.06 -12.70 41.96
C THR A 271 -16.85 -14.06 42.66
N LYS A 272 -16.04 -14.95 42.07
CA LYS A 272 -15.68 -16.22 42.72
C LYS A 272 -14.82 -16.02 43.98
N ARG A 273 -13.93 -15.03 43.97
CA ARG A 273 -13.01 -14.73 45.09
C ARG A 273 -13.51 -13.64 46.06
N ILE A 274 -14.80 -13.28 45.97
CA ILE A 274 -15.35 -12.16 46.76
C ILE A 274 -15.27 -12.40 48.26
N LYS A 275 -15.34 -13.67 48.72
CA LYS A 275 -15.18 -14.06 50.10
C LYS A 275 -13.76 -13.79 50.60
N GLU A 276 -12.73 -14.14 49.80
CA GLU A 276 -11.32 -13.90 50.11
C GLU A 276 -11.05 -12.40 50.30
N TYR A 277 -11.56 -11.57 49.38
CA TYR A 277 -11.44 -10.11 49.49
C TYR A 277 -12.20 -9.54 50.70
N GLY A 278 -13.34 -10.13 51.03
CA GLY A 278 -14.10 -9.77 52.23
C GLY A 278 -13.36 -10.09 53.50
N THR A 279 -12.71 -11.27 53.57
CA THR A 279 -11.89 -11.69 54.74
C THR A 279 -10.67 -10.77 54.88
N LEU A 280 -9.95 -10.47 53.81
CA LEU A 280 -8.83 -9.52 53.82
C LEU A 280 -9.24 -8.14 54.36
N ARG A 281 -10.42 -7.67 53.99
CA ARG A 281 -10.96 -6.41 54.53
C ARG A 281 -11.40 -6.49 55.99
N ALA A 282 -11.90 -7.65 56.42
CA ALA A 282 -12.28 -7.86 57.83
C ALA A 282 -11.07 -7.84 58.77
N ILE A 283 -9.90 -8.29 58.30
CA ILE A 283 -8.63 -8.29 59.05
C ILE A 283 -7.94 -6.89 58.99
N GLY A 284 -8.54 -5.88 58.34
CA GLY A 284 -8.01 -4.51 58.29
C GLY A 284 -7.43 -4.06 56.96
N GLY A 285 -7.57 -4.86 55.87
CA GLY A 285 -7.11 -4.49 54.54
C GLY A 285 -7.83 -3.27 53.96
N GLU A 286 -7.08 -2.29 53.49
CA GLU A 286 -7.60 -1.08 52.87
C GLU A 286 -8.15 -1.33 51.46
N ARG A 287 -9.08 -0.46 51.01
CA ARG A 287 -9.63 -0.53 49.64
C ARG A 287 -8.55 -0.42 48.55
N GLY A 288 -7.53 0.41 48.80
CA GLY A 288 -6.41 0.61 47.89
C GLY A 288 -5.56 -0.64 47.72
N GLN A 289 -5.37 -1.42 48.80
CA GLN A 289 -4.61 -2.67 48.75
C GLN A 289 -5.30 -3.74 47.92
N ILE A 290 -6.62 -3.87 48.01
CA ILE A 290 -7.40 -4.81 47.17
C ILE A 290 -7.34 -4.39 45.72
N TYR A 291 -7.44 -3.09 45.43
CA TYR A 291 -7.29 -2.57 44.09
C TYR A 291 -5.91 -2.90 43.48
N ARG A 292 -4.84 -2.64 44.26
CA ARG A 292 -3.46 -2.99 43.83
C ARG A 292 -3.29 -4.49 43.63
N LEU A 293 -3.87 -5.32 44.50
CA LEU A 293 -3.80 -6.78 44.39
C LEU A 293 -4.43 -7.27 43.06
N VAL A 294 -5.62 -6.79 42.75
CA VAL A 294 -6.31 -7.15 41.48
C VAL A 294 -5.53 -6.65 40.26
N SER A 295 -4.99 -5.43 40.32
CA SER A 295 -4.17 -4.86 39.25
C SER A 295 -2.86 -5.61 39.08
N LEU A 296 -2.21 -6.04 40.19
CA LEU A 296 -0.98 -6.83 40.12
C LEU A 296 -1.22 -8.22 39.53
N GLN A 297 -2.33 -8.88 39.89
CA GLN A 297 -2.73 -10.15 39.27
C GLN A 297 -2.91 -10.02 37.78
N LEU A 298 -3.53 -8.92 37.31
CA LEU A 298 -3.65 -8.64 35.91
C LEU A 298 -2.29 -8.42 35.24
N LEU A 299 -1.42 -7.63 35.84
CA LEU A 299 -0.07 -7.36 35.33
C LEU A 299 0.75 -8.63 35.19
N ILE A 300 0.71 -9.53 36.15
CA ILE A 300 1.37 -10.84 36.09
C ILE A 300 0.81 -11.65 34.92
N LEU A 301 -0.52 -11.65 34.74
CA LEU A 301 -1.18 -12.34 33.65
C LEU A 301 -0.78 -11.75 32.27
N CYS A 302 -0.70 -10.41 32.19
CA CYS A 302 -0.21 -9.71 31.01
C CYS A 302 1.28 -10.01 30.76
N GLY A 303 2.12 -10.08 31.80
CA GLY A 303 3.54 -10.42 31.70
C GLY A 303 3.81 -11.77 31.05
N ILE A 304 2.90 -12.75 31.26
CA ILE A 304 2.99 -14.07 30.61
C ILE A 304 2.26 -14.07 29.27
N GLY A 305 1.07 -13.47 29.23
CA GLY A 305 0.19 -13.52 28.05
C GLY A 305 0.67 -12.67 26.88
N ILE A 306 1.32 -11.54 27.14
CA ILE A 306 1.81 -10.65 26.07
C ILE A 306 2.93 -11.31 25.26
N PRO A 307 4.01 -11.85 25.83
CA PRO A 307 5.04 -12.52 25.04
C PRO A 307 4.50 -13.67 24.19
N ILE A 308 3.66 -14.53 24.78
CA ILE A 308 3.01 -15.63 24.04
C ILE A 308 2.14 -15.07 22.92
N GLY A 309 1.37 -14.03 23.20
CA GLY A 309 0.51 -13.36 22.22
C GLY A 309 1.28 -12.70 21.09
N LEU A 310 2.47 -12.15 21.34
CA LEU A 310 3.34 -11.59 20.32
C LEU A 310 3.87 -12.67 19.36
N VAL A 311 4.38 -13.76 19.92
CA VAL A 311 4.91 -14.88 19.10
C VAL A 311 3.80 -15.48 18.24
N LEU A 312 2.66 -15.82 18.83
CA LEU A 312 1.53 -16.38 18.07
C LEU A 312 0.95 -15.35 17.08
N GLY A 313 0.93 -14.08 17.43
CA GLY A 313 0.44 -13.01 16.59
C GLY A 313 1.32 -12.77 15.36
N THR A 314 2.65 -12.79 15.52
CA THR A 314 3.57 -12.65 14.38
C THR A 314 3.49 -13.84 13.42
N LEU A 315 3.39 -15.05 13.93
CA LEU A 315 3.19 -16.25 13.11
C LEU A 315 1.83 -16.20 12.38
N ALA A 316 0.77 -15.81 13.10
CA ALA A 316 -0.57 -15.70 12.52
C ALA A 316 -0.64 -14.58 11.47
N ALA A 317 0.07 -13.46 11.63
CA ALA A 317 0.13 -12.37 10.64
C ALA A 317 0.70 -12.87 9.30
N LYS A 318 1.83 -13.58 9.33
CA LYS A 318 2.40 -14.21 8.12
C LYS A 318 1.42 -15.19 7.48
N ALA A 319 0.89 -16.11 8.26
CA ALA A 319 -0.04 -17.12 7.75
C ALA A 319 -1.29 -16.49 7.12
N THR A 320 -1.81 -15.40 7.71
CA THR A 320 -2.98 -14.69 7.19
C THR A 320 -2.66 -13.99 5.87
N LEU A 321 -1.48 -13.34 5.76
CA LEU A 321 -1.07 -12.67 4.54
C LEU A 321 -0.85 -13.69 3.40
N ILE A 322 -0.13 -14.77 3.66
CA ILE A 322 0.09 -15.85 2.68
C ILE A 322 -1.25 -16.49 2.24
N ALA A 323 -2.17 -16.69 3.17
CA ALA A 323 -3.49 -17.20 2.82
C ALA A 323 -4.31 -16.20 1.99
N ALA A 324 -4.12 -14.90 2.23
CA ALA A 324 -4.80 -13.84 1.47
C ALA A 324 -4.27 -13.71 0.03
N THR A 325 -2.99 -14.01 -0.21
CA THR A 325 -2.41 -13.91 -1.57
C THR A 325 -3.06 -14.86 -2.56
N GLY A 326 -3.56 -16.01 -2.09
CA GLY A 326 -4.32 -16.93 -2.94
C GLY A 326 -5.69 -16.40 -3.41
N ALA A 327 -6.20 -15.33 -2.76
CA ALA A 327 -7.46 -14.67 -3.10
C ALA A 327 -7.24 -13.30 -3.77
N LEU A 328 -5.99 -12.84 -3.86
CA LEU A 328 -5.62 -11.55 -4.47
C LEU A 328 -5.06 -11.79 -5.87
N ASN A 329 -5.38 -10.92 -6.80
CA ASN A 329 -4.73 -10.94 -8.10
C ASN A 329 -3.27 -10.45 -7.94
N PRO A 330 -2.25 -11.24 -8.34
CA PRO A 330 -0.84 -10.86 -8.25
C PRO A 330 -0.53 -9.56 -9.00
N ASP A 331 -1.23 -9.28 -10.10
CA ASP A 331 -1.03 -8.08 -10.94
C ASP A 331 -1.23 -6.78 -10.17
N ILE A 332 -2.13 -6.77 -9.15
CA ILE A 332 -2.34 -5.61 -8.27
C ILE A 332 -1.05 -5.25 -7.51
N PHE A 333 -0.19 -6.23 -7.27
CA PHE A 333 1.10 -6.09 -6.60
C PHE A 333 2.28 -6.16 -7.56
N MET A 334 2.03 -6.05 -8.87
CA MET A 334 3.06 -6.16 -9.92
C MET A 334 3.92 -7.44 -9.84
N ALA A 335 3.33 -8.50 -9.34
CA ALA A 335 3.96 -9.81 -9.29
C ALA A 335 3.42 -10.64 -10.46
N ASN A 336 4.31 -11.31 -11.17
CA ASN A 336 3.93 -12.17 -12.30
C ASN A 336 3.21 -13.45 -11.84
N SER A 337 3.30 -13.79 -10.55
CA SER A 337 2.68 -14.99 -10.01
C SER A 337 2.43 -14.89 -8.50
N VAL A 338 1.49 -15.72 -8.00
CA VAL A 338 1.24 -15.88 -6.56
C VAL A 338 2.49 -16.35 -5.81
N SER A 339 3.36 -17.13 -6.45
CA SER A 339 4.63 -17.58 -5.85
C SER A 339 5.59 -16.41 -5.62
N GLU A 340 5.74 -15.53 -6.59
CA GLU A 340 6.57 -14.33 -6.49
C GLU A 340 6.06 -13.38 -5.41
N LEU A 341 4.73 -13.17 -5.34
CA LEU A 341 4.10 -12.39 -4.28
C LEU A 341 4.35 -13.01 -2.89
N ASN A 342 4.28 -14.32 -2.75
CA ASN A 342 4.60 -15.02 -1.50
C ASN A 342 6.08 -14.90 -1.12
N GLU A 343 6.99 -14.93 -2.08
CA GLU A 343 8.42 -14.69 -1.86
C GLU A 343 8.67 -13.26 -1.40
N ALA A 344 8.06 -12.27 -2.05
CA ALA A 344 8.14 -10.87 -1.66
C ALA A 344 7.62 -10.66 -0.22
N ILE A 345 6.47 -11.22 0.15
CA ILE A 345 5.93 -11.18 1.52
C ILE A 345 6.89 -11.86 2.51
N SER A 346 7.53 -12.93 2.09
CA SER A 346 8.46 -13.69 2.93
C SER A 346 9.79 -12.97 3.13
N ALA A 347 10.26 -12.24 2.12
CA ALA A 347 11.49 -11.44 2.13
C ALA A 347 11.34 -10.20 3.02
N VAL A 348 10.16 -9.60 3.08
CA VAL A 348 9.91 -8.46 3.99
C VAL A 348 10.10 -8.91 5.44
N SER A 349 10.99 -8.21 6.16
CA SER A 349 11.20 -8.48 7.59
C SER A 349 9.87 -8.42 8.35
N THR A 350 9.43 -9.59 8.82
CA THR A 350 8.13 -9.77 9.46
C THR A 350 8.01 -9.05 10.79
N VAL A 351 9.14 -8.68 11.39
CA VAL A 351 9.16 -8.11 12.75
C VAL A 351 9.44 -6.62 12.66
N LYS A 352 8.38 -5.84 12.61
CA LYS A 352 8.47 -4.38 12.77
C LYS A 352 8.45 -4.03 14.25
N PHE A 353 9.61 -3.81 14.82
CA PHE A 353 9.78 -3.53 16.25
C PHE A 353 8.89 -2.40 16.79
N PRO A 354 8.71 -1.25 16.12
CA PRO A 354 7.78 -0.21 16.56
C PRO A 354 6.34 -0.71 16.67
N MET A 355 5.89 -1.57 15.74
CA MET A 355 4.53 -2.12 15.75
C MET A 355 4.34 -3.13 16.90
N LEU A 356 5.38 -3.87 17.28
CA LEU A 356 5.34 -4.74 18.46
C LEU A 356 5.20 -3.90 19.73
N LEU A 357 5.98 -2.84 19.88
CA LEU A 357 5.87 -1.93 21.03
C LEU A 357 4.47 -1.28 21.10
N ALA A 358 3.94 -0.83 19.97
CA ALA A 358 2.59 -0.29 19.90
C ALA A 358 1.54 -1.35 20.31
N SER A 359 1.67 -2.59 19.86
CA SER A 359 0.77 -3.70 20.24
C SER A 359 0.83 -4.00 21.74
N ILE A 360 2.01 -3.97 22.36
CA ILE A 360 2.18 -4.13 23.80
C ILE A 360 1.49 -2.99 24.54
N ALA A 361 1.77 -1.75 24.15
CA ALA A 361 1.23 -0.56 24.80
C ALA A 361 -0.30 -0.51 24.71
N VAL A 362 -0.85 -0.74 23.54
CA VAL A 362 -2.30 -0.78 23.29
C VAL A 362 -2.95 -1.90 24.10
N THR A 363 -2.40 -3.12 24.05
CA THR A 363 -2.94 -4.26 24.82
C THR A 363 -2.93 -3.97 26.33
N LEU A 364 -1.83 -3.45 26.85
CA LEU A 364 -1.71 -3.14 28.27
C LEU A 364 -2.69 -2.04 28.69
N LEU A 365 -2.81 -0.99 27.91
CA LEU A 365 -3.74 0.11 28.15
C LEU A 365 -5.19 -0.39 28.17
N PHE A 366 -5.61 -1.15 27.19
CA PHE A 366 -6.97 -1.72 27.15
C PHE A 366 -7.22 -2.74 28.25
N ALA A 367 -6.23 -3.57 28.60
CA ALA A 367 -6.34 -4.50 29.72
C ALA A 367 -6.54 -3.76 31.06
N LEU A 368 -5.77 -2.69 31.29
CA LEU A 368 -5.91 -1.85 32.48
C LEU A 368 -7.26 -1.11 32.53
N MET A 369 -7.68 -0.54 31.39
CA MET A 369 -9.00 0.11 31.27
C MET A 369 -10.14 -0.88 31.55
N ALA A 370 -10.08 -2.09 31.01
CA ALA A 370 -11.08 -3.13 31.23
C ALA A 370 -11.08 -3.65 32.69
N ALA A 371 -9.90 -3.68 33.31
CA ALA A 371 -9.76 -4.12 34.70
C ALA A 371 -10.25 -3.08 35.74
N PHE A 372 -10.18 -1.80 35.39
CA PHE A 372 -10.52 -0.71 36.33
C PHE A 372 -11.92 -0.85 36.95
N PRO A 373 -13.02 -1.03 36.17
CA PRO A 373 -14.35 -1.18 36.77
C PRO A 373 -14.47 -2.47 37.61
N ALA A 374 -13.77 -3.53 37.21
CA ALA A 374 -13.78 -4.81 37.92
C ALA A 374 -13.04 -4.72 39.26
N ALA A 375 -11.87 -4.11 39.28
CA ALA A 375 -11.08 -3.83 40.50
C ALA A 375 -11.83 -2.88 41.45
N ARG A 376 -12.48 -1.85 40.89
CA ARG A 376 -13.34 -0.94 41.69
C ARG A 376 -14.52 -1.65 42.31
N TYR A 377 -15.12 -2.62 41.63
CA TYR A 377 -16.17 -3.46 42.16
C TYR A 377 -15.65 -4.31 43.33
N ALA A 378 -14.50 -4.99 43.19
CA ALA A 378 -13.86 -5.78 44.23
C ALA A 378 -13.57 -4.95 45.51
N SER A 379 -13.00 -3.75 45.34
CA SER A 379 -12.63 -2.86 46.45
C SER A 379 -13.82 -2.26 47.22
N ARG A 380 -15.02 -2.25 46.64
CA ARG A 380 -16.23 -1.66 47.26
C ARG A 380 -17.12 -2.66 47.97
N VAL A 381 -16.85 -3.97 47.87
CA VAL A 381 -17.63 -5.00 48.58
C VAL A 381 -17.45 -4.87 50.07
N SER A 382 -18.55 -4.79 50.83
CA SER A 382 -18.47 -4.75 52.30
C SER A 382 -18.11 -6.13 52.86
N PRO A 383 -17.27 -6.19 53.93
CA PRO A 383 -16.89 -7.45 54.58
C PRO A 383 -18.08 -8.31 54.99
N THR A 384 -19.10 -7.70 55.61
CA THR A 384 -20.31 -8.37 56.06
C THR A 384 -21.10 -9.04 54.94
N VAL A 385 -21.22 -8.38 53.78
CA VAL A 385 -21.91 -8.95 52.59
C VAL A 385 -21.09 -10.06 51.93
N ALA A 386 -19.76 -9.93 51.94
CA ALA A 386 -18.86 -10.93 51.40
C ALA A 386 -18.85 -12.24 52.21
N MET A 387 -18.88 -12.11 53.55
CA MET A 387 -18.83 -13.25 54.47
C MET A 387 -20.20 -13.95 54.62
N SER A 388 -21.31 -13.21 54.59
CA SER A 388 -22.66 -13.76 54.76
C SER A 388 -23.17 -14.59 53.55
N GLY A 389 -22.47 -14.56 52.45
CA GLY A 389 -22.91 -15.26 51.23
C GLY A 389 -24.25 -14.77 50.64
N GLN A 390 -24.88 -13.79 51.28
CA GLN A 390 -26.16 -13.24 50.83
C GLN A 390 -25.94 -12.13 49.81
N SER A 391 -25.84 -12.52 48.59
CA SER A 391 -25.55 -11.59 47.49
C SER A 391 -26.76 -10.87 46.90
N VAL A 392 -27.98 -11.03 47.43
CA VAL A 392 -29.14 -10.32 46.88
C VAL A 392 -30.19 -9.98 47.94
N LYS A 393 -30.40 -8.70 48.22
CA LYS A 393 -31.66 -8.20 48.79
C LYS A 393 -32.76 -8.40 47.75
N ILE A 394 -33.51 -9.50 47.86
CA ILE A 394 -34.71 -9.72 47.05
C ILE A 394 -35.77 -8.74 47.54
N LYS A 395 -35.99 -7.65 46.84
CA LYS A 395 -37.22 -6.85 47.03
C LYS A 395 -38.40 -7.74 46.66
N ARG A 396 -39.12 -8.25 47.69
CA ARG A 396 -40.38 -8.93 47.49
C ARG A 396 -41.36 -7.99 46.81
N ARG A 397 -41.58 -8.14 45.51
CA ARG A 397 -42.69 -7.49 44.80
C ARG A 397 -43.91 -8.37 45.00
N ARG A 398 -45.06 -7.74 45.33
CA ARG A 398 -46.38 -8.33 45.50
C ARG A 398 -46.67 -9.33 44.35
N LYS A 399 -47.08 -10.53 44.69
CA LYS A 399 -47.49 -11.60 43.75
C LYS A 399 -48.59 -11.06 42.84
N ARG A 400 -48.33 -10.97 41.54
CA ARG A 400 -49.35 -10.88 40.51
C ARG A 400 -49.54 -12.34 39.99
N ASN A 401 -50.74 -12.91 40.15
CA ASN A 401 -51.04 -14.22 39.63
C ASN A 401 -50.97 -14.21 38.12
N HIS A 402 -49.82 -14.61 37.54
CA HIS A 402 -49.66 -14.90 36.13
C HIS A 402 -49.74 -16.40 35.95
N LYS A 403 -50.68 -16.89 35.14
CA LYS A 403 -50.67 -18.26 34.64
C LYS A 403 -49.35 -18.50 33.91
N ILE A 404 -48.54 -19.41 34.41
CA ILE A 404 -47.25 -19.78 33.81
C ILE A 404 -47.56 -20.82 32.75
N TYR A 405 -47.56 -20.43 31.47
CA TYR A 405 -47.79 -21.34 30.34
C TYR A 405 -46.58 -22.25 30.08
N ASN A 406 -45.34 -21.74 30.18
CA ASN A 406 -44.10 -22.50 30.08
C ASN A 406 -43.20 -22.18 31.28
N PHE A 407 -43.05 -23.16 32.16
CA PHE A 407 -42.21 -23.02 33.36
C PHE A 407 -40.76 -22.77 33.04
N GLU A 408 -40.21 -23.42 32.01
CA GLU A 408 -38.82 -23.28 31.56
C GLU A 408 -38.51 -21.88 31.08
N ALA A 409 -39.34 -21.31 30.23
CA ALA A 409 -39.18 -19.94 29.73
C ALA A 409 -39.32 -18.90 30.86
N TYR A 410 -40.23 -19.13 31.78
CA TYR A 410 -40.41 -18.28 32.96
C TYR A 410 -39.21 -18.33 33.89
N TYR A 411 -38.65 -19.51 34.13
CA TYR A 411 -37.48 -19.71 34.96
C TYR A 411 -36.21 -19.12 34.32
N ALA A 412 -36.01 -19.34 33.04
CA ALA A 412 -34.93 -18.73 32.27
C ALA A 412 -34.98 -17.18 32.32
N ARG A 413 -36.15 -16.58 32.13
CA ARG A 413 -36.36 -15.12 32.24
C ARG A 413 -36.09 -14.58 33.65
N LEU A 414 -36.45 -15.36 34.68
CA LEU A 414 -36.14 -15.01 36.09
C LEU A 414 -34.65 -15.06 36.35
N ASN A 415 -33.92 -16.05 35.88
CA ASN A 415 -32.48 -16.18 36.00
C ASN A 415 -31.74 -15.03 35.25
N LEU A 416 -32.16 -14.70 34.03
CA LEU A 416 -31.65 -13.56 33.29
C LEU A 416 -31.87 -12.23 34.04
N LYS A 417 -33.04 -12.04 34.67
CA LYS A 417 -33.32 -10.85 35.50
C LYS A 417 -32.54 -10.82 36.80
N ARG A 418 -32.18 -11.98 37.38
CA ARG A 418 -31.41 -12.08 38.64
C ARG A 418 -29.98 -11.59 38.44
N GLY A 419 -29.39 -11.81 37.26
CA GLY A 419 -28.04 -11.41 36.92
C GLY A 419 -27.95 -10.29 35.88
N ARG A 420 -28.87 -9.30 35.89
CA ARG A 420 -29.01 -8.29 34.82
C ARG A 420 -27.68 -7.72 34.27
N GLY A 421 -26.75 -7.37 35.17
CA GLY A 421 -25.46 -6.83 34.72
C GLY A 421 -24.58 -7.86 34.02
N ARG A 422 -24.67 -9.15 34.40
CA ARG A 422 -23.92 -10.23 33.71
C ARG A 422 -24.57 -10.53 32.37
N THR A 423 -25.89 -10.67 32.35
CA THR A 423 -26.65 -10.92 31.13
C THR A 423 -26.49 -9.80 30.11
N LEU A 424 -26.57 -8.52 30.56
CA LEU A 424 -26.34 -7.37 29.69
C LEU A 424 -24.94 -7.39 29.06
N LEU A 425 -23.91 -7.69 29.86
CA LEU A 425 -22.52 -7.78 29.38
C LEU A 425 -22.31 -8.91 28.37
N THR A 426 -22.92 -10.08 28.63
CA THR A 426 -22.82 -11.21 27.68
C THR A 426 -23.52 -10.88 26.36
N ILE A 427 -24.72 -10.27 26.43
CA ILE A 427 -25.43 -9.81 25.25
C ILE A 427 -24.61 -8.74 24.50
N LEU A 428 -24.08 -7.76 25.22
CA LEU A 428 -23.25 -6.71 24.62
C LEU A 428 -22.00 -7.27 23.96
N SER A 429 -21.33 -8.25 24.59
CA SER A 429 -20.17 -8.93 24.01
C SER A 429 -20.54 -9.70 22.73
N LEU A 430 -21.70 -10.37 22.70
CA LEU A 430 -22.19 -11.07 21.52
C LEU A 430 -22.53 -10.09 20.40
N VAL A 431 -23.26 -9.01 20.73
CA VAL A 431 -23.60 -7.95 19.76
C VAL A 431 -22.34 -7.33 19.18
N MET A 432 -21.35 -7.01 20.03
CA MET A 432 -20.06 -6.46 19.54
C MET A 432 -19.32 -7.42 18.61
N SER A 433 -19.34 -8.73 18.91
CA SER A 433 -18.71 -9.73 18.04
C SER A 433 -19.37 -9.80 16.66
N ILE A 434 -20.71 -9.76 16.64
CA ILE A 434 -21.48 -9.73 15.38
C ILE A 434 -21.22 -8.40 14.63
N THR A 435 -21.22 -7.29 15.36
CA THR A 435 -20.97 -5.96 14.76
C THR A 435 -19.58 -5.89 14.10
N VAL A 436 -18.55 -6.43 14.76
CA VAL A 436 -17.19 -6.51 14.18
C VAL A 436 -17.19 -7.36 12.91
N PHE A 437 -17.86 -8.52 12.92
CA PHE A 437 -17.97 -9.38 11.75
C PHE A 437 -18.67 -8.67 10.58
N VAL A 438 -19.82 -8.04 10.83
CA VAL A 438 -20.57 -7.30 9.81
C VAL A 438 -19.77 -6.10 9.30
N ALA A 439 -19.08 -5.38 10.19
CA ALA A 439 -18.23 -4.25 9.79
C ALA A 439 -17.07 -4.69 8.89
N LEU A 440 -16.42 -5.81 9.21
CA LEU A 440 -15.37 -6.38 8.35
C LEU A 440 -15.91 -6.83 7.00
N GLN A 441 -17.06 -7.50 6.98
CA GLN A 441 -17.68 -7.92 5.73
C GLN A 441 -18.14 -6.74 4.86
N SER A 442 -18.69 -5.70 5.48
CA SER A 442 -19.04 -4.46 4.75
C SER A 442 -17.82 -3.75 4.22
N PHE A 443 -16.73 -3.76 4.98
CA PHE A 443 -15.46 -3.16 4.56
C PHE A 443 -14.84 -3.92 3.38
N THR A 444 -14.84 -5.26 3.41
CA THR A 444 -14.39 -6.06 2.25
C THR A 444 -15.28 -5.84 1.03
N GLY A 445 -16.59 -5.67 1.20
CA GLY A 445 -17.49 -5.33 0.10
C GLY A 445 -17.27 -3.93 -0.50
N LEU A 446 -16.81 -2.96 0.32
CA LEU A 446 -16.41 -1.63 -0.19
C LEU A 446 -15.08 -1.66 -0.97
N LEU A 447 -14.22 -2.64 -0.68
CA LEU A 447 -12.96 -2.86 -1.40
C LEU A 447 -13.13 -3.70 -2.66
N ASP A 448 -14.31 -4.28 -2.85
CA ASP A 448 -14.63 -5.04 -4.05
C ASP A 448 -14.86 -4.08 -5.23
N ALA A 449 -13.78 -3.84 -5.96
CA ALA A 449 -13.78 -3.03 -7.17
C ALA A 449 -14.22 -3.81 -8.42
N SER A 450 -14.67 -5.06 -8.28
CA SER A 450 -14.99 -5.93 -9.42
C SER A 450 -16.02 -5.32 -10.36
N SER A 451 -17.04 -4.63 -9.81
CA SER A 451 -18.03 -3.92 -10.64
C SER A 451 -17.40 -2.73 -11.36
N SER A 452 -16.57 -1.94 -10.69
CA SER A 452 -15.90 -0.78 -11.29
C SER A 452 -14.88 -1.21 -12.35
N ILE A 453 -14.22 -2.35 -12.14
CA ILE A 453 -13.30 -2.92 -13.13
C ILE A 453 -14.08 -3.44 -14.34
N GLN A 454 -15.22 -4.13 -14.12
CA GLN A 454 -16.08 -4.55 -15.21
C GLN A 454 -16.66 -3.38 -16.02
N ASP A 455 -16.94 -2.26 -15.35
CA ASP A 455 -17.41 -1.04 -16.02
C ASP A 455 -16.28 -0.31 -16.77
N MET A 456 -15.01 -0.49 -16.37
CA MET A 456 -13.84 0.09 -17.03
C MET A 456 -13.27 -0.78 -18.16
N TYR A 457 -13.38 -2.09 -18.06
CA TYR A 457 -12.83 -3.04 -19.03
C TYR A 457 -13.96 -3.79 -19.72
N PHE A 458 -13.99 -3.71 -21.03
CA PHE A 458 -15.03 -4.35 -21.85
C PHE A 458 -14.94 -5.88 -21.88
N SER A 459 -13.81 -6.46 -21.43
CA SER A 459 -13.57 -7.91 -21.45
C SER A 459 -12.45 -8.30 -20.49
N ASP A 460 -12.30 -9.61 -20.22
CA ASP A 460 -11.24 -10.17 -19.38
C ASP A 460 -9.84 -9.94 -19.98
N TYR A 461 -9.74 -9.88 -21.31
CA TYR A 461 -8.51 -9.64 -22.05
C TYR A 461 -8.75 -8.62 -23.15
N ALA A 462 -7.83 -7.67 -23.31
CA ALA A 462 -7.81 -6.72 -24.40
C ALA A 462 -6.54 -6.90 -25.23
N VAL A 463 -6.71 -7.06 -26.55
CA VAL A 463 -5.61 -7.06 -27.50
C VAL A 463 -5.69 -5.76 -28.29
N THR A 464 -4.70 -4.90 -28.10
CA THR A 464 -4.64 -3.59 -28.78
C THR A 464 -3.48 -3.55 -29.75
N ASN A 465 -3.69 -2.89 -30.90
CA ASN A 465 -2.63 -2.54 -31.83
C ASN A 465 -2.78 -1.06 -32.19
N GLU A 466 -1.82 -0.27 -31.75
CA GLU A 466 -1.88 1.20 -31.87
C GLU A 466 -1.46 1.71 -33.26
N THR A 467 -0.82 0.86 -34.09
CA THR A 467 -0.20 1.34 -35.34
C THR A 467 -1.03 1.07 -36.59
N SER A 468 -1.61 -0.12 -36.74
CA SER A 468 -2.27 -0.52 -38.02
C SER A 468 -3.60 -1.24 -37.84
N GLY A 469 -4.08 -1.35 -36.59
CA GLY A 469 -5.23 -2.19 -36.29
C GLY A 469 -4.89 -3.69 -36.30
N ILE A 470 -5.81 -4.49 -35.84
CA ILE A 470 -5.66 -5.95 -35.79
C ILE A 470 -6.13 -6.51 -37.15
N PRO A 471 -5.32 -7.32 -37.86
CA PRO A 471 -5.73 -7.92 -39.11
C PRO A 471 -6.97 -8.81 -38.98
N ALA A 472 -7.85 -8.80 -39.98
CA ALA A 472 -9.06 -9.62 -39.94
C ALA A 472 -8.79 -11.13 -39.80
N GLU A 473 -7.63 -11.60 -40.30
CA GLU A 473 -7.19 -13.00 -40.14
C GLU A 473 -6.86 -13.34 -38.71
N ALA A 474 -6.28 -12.40 -37.95
CA ALA A 474 -5.99 -12.59 -36.52
C ALA A 474 -7.29 -12.64 -35.69
N ILE A 475 -8.27 -11.80 -36.04
CA ILE A 475 -9.59 -11.81 -35.39
C ILE A 475 -10.28 -13.15 -35.67
N SER A 476 -10.31 -13.62 -36.94
CA SER A 476 -10.92 -14.90 -37.28
C SER A 476 -10.21 -16.10 -36.63
N THR A 477 -8.90 -16.01 -36.42
CA THR A 477 -8.14 -17.04 -35.69
C THR A 477 -8.51 -17.08 -34.21
N LEU A 478 -8.74 -15.93 -33.59
CA LEU A 478 -9.23 -15.84 -32.22
C LEU A 478 -10.66 -16.35 -32.12
N GLU A 479 -11.55 -16.01 -33.05
CA GLU A 479 -12.94 -16.51 -33.11
C GLU A 479 -13.02 -18.03 -33.27
N ALA A 480 -12.08 -18.61 -33.98
CA ALA A 480 -12.00 -20.05 -34.19
C ALA A 480 -11.42 -20.83 -33.03
N ASN A 481 -10.95 -20.14 -31.97
CA ASN A 481 -10.31 -20.77 -30.82
C ASN A 481 -11.38 -21.13 -29.75
N ASP A 482 -11.55 -22.40 -29.45
CA ASP A 482 -12.51 -22.92 -28.48
C ASP A 482 -12.32 -22.42 -27.03
N THR A 483 -11.15 -21.80 -26.74
CA THR A 483 -10.88 -21.22 -25.41
C THR A 483 -11.41 -19.80 -25.28
N VAL A 484 -11.75 -19.14 -26.37
CA VAL A 484 -12.28 -17.77 -26.40
C VAL A 484 -13.81 -17.85 -26.47
N LYS A 485 -14.47 -17.19 -25.53
CA LYS A 485 -15.93 -17.30 -25.39
C LYS A 485 -16.69 -16.27 -26.22
N ASP A 486 -16.29 -14.99 -26.08
CA ASP A 486 -16.92 -13.87 -26.76
C ASP A 486 -15.83 -12.88 -27.23
N ILE A 487 -15.92 -12.36 -28.43
CA ILE A 487 -15.01 -11.36 -28.98
C ILE A 487 -15.78 -10.11 -29.34
N SER A 488 -15.35 -8.99 -28.78
CA SER A 488 -15.83 -7.66 -29.15
C SER A 488 -14.70 -6.87 -29.81
N THR A 489 -14.92 -6.32 -30.98
CA THR A 489 -13.94 -5.48 -31.68
C THR A 489 -14.32 -4.02 -31.57
N VAL A 490 -13.38 -3.21 -31.09
CA VAL A 490 -13.50 -1.75 -31.04
C VAL A 490 -12.56 -1.14 -32.08
N ARG A 491 -13.07 -0.33 -32.97
CA ARG A 491 -12.26 0.43 -33.94
C ARG A 491 -12.21 1.88 -33.50
N LEU A 492 -11.01 2.34 -33.22
CA LEU A 492 -10.74 3.73 -32.86
C LEU A 492 -10.00 4.41 -34.03
N SER A 493 -10.41 5.62 -34.33
CA SER A 493 -9.66 6.50 -35.24
C SER A 493 -9.43 7.82 -34.52
N VAL A 494 -8.17 8.23 -34.42
CA VAL A 494 -7.81 9.53 -33.87
C VAL A 494 -7.75 10.52 -35.03
N PHE A 495 -8.64 11.48 -35.01
CA PHE A 495 -8.64 12.58 -35.97
C PHE A 495 -8.05 13.82 -35.28
N THR A 496 -6.94 14.33 -35.78
CA THR A 496 -6.33 15.57 -35.31
C THR A 496 -6.67 16.68 -36.32
N PRO A 497 -7.63 17.56 -36.05
CA PRO A 497 -7.95 18.67 -36.93
C PRO A 497 -6.76 19.62 -37.01
N GLY A 498 -6.42 20.06 -38.22
CA GLY A 498 -5.47 21.15 -38.43
C GLY A 498 -6.02 22.48 -37.93
N ALA A 499 -5.17 23.44 -37.62
CA ALA A 499 -5.59 24.76 -37.18
C ALA A 499 -6.49 25.43 -38.24
N GLY A 500 -7.79 25.48 -38.01
CA GLY A 500 -8.80 26.05 -38.89
C GLY A 500 -9.72 25.06 -39.60
N ASP A 501 -9.58 23.75 -39.35
CA ASP A 501 -10.51 22.76 -39.84
C ASP A 501 -11.76 22.68 -38.94
N GLU A 502 -12.94 22.83 -39.53
CA GLU A 502 -14.18 22.51 -38.86
C GLU A 502 -14.36 20.98 -38.83
N LEU A 503 -14.63 20.41 -37.68
CA LEU A 503 -14.95 18.99 -37.60
C LEU A 503 -16.24 18.72 -38.40
N PRO A 504 -16.27 17.66 -39.21
CA PRO A 504 -17.44 17.35 -40.05
C PRO A 504 -18.66 16.86 -39.23
N PHE A 505 -18.55 16.81 -37.91
CA PHE A 505 -19.61 16.39 -37.01
C PHE A 505 -19.44 17.06 -35.63
N GLU A 506 -20.55 17.34 -34.96
CA GLU A 506 -20.54 17.78 -33.56
C GLU A 506 -20.14 16.60 -32.69
N THR A 507 -19.03 16.75 -31.94
CA THR A 507 -18.60 15.78 -30.93
C THR A 507 -19.19 16.18 -29.60
N ASP A 508 -20.17 15.42 -29.14
CA ASP A 508 -20.61 15.49 -27.74
C ASP A 508 -19.79 14.46 -26.94
N LEU A 509 -18.88 14.95 -26.13
CA LEU A 509 -18.08 14.12 -25.20
C LEU A 509 -18.95 13.71 -24.01
N SER A 510 -19.98 12.89 -24.27
CA SER A 510 -20.72 12.24 -23.19
C SER A 510 -20.05 10.90 -22.85
N VAL A 511 -19.81 10.65 -21.57
CA VAL A 511 -19.43 9.33 -21.07
C VAL A 511 -20.61 8.40 -21.31
N GLN A 512 -20.52 7.55 -22.33
CA GLN A 512 -21.57 6.60 -22.68
C GLN A 512 -21.38 5.30 -21.91
N SER A 513 -22.49 4.68 -21.50
CA SER A 513 -22.46 3.34 -20.91
C SER A 513 -22.06 2.29 -21.96
N HIS A 514 -21.58 1.15 -21.51
CA HIS A 514 -21.22 0.02 -22.38
C HIS A 514 -22.37 -0.38 -23.33
N GLU A 515 -23.62 -0.36 -22.87
CA GLU A 515 -24.80 -0.67 -23.69
C GLU A 515 -25.00 0.35 -24.81
N THR A 516 -24.79 1.63 -24.55
CA THR A 516 -24.88 2.70 -25.54
C THR A 516 -23.76 2.60 -26.55
N PHE A 517 -22.55 2.26 -26.11
CA PHE A 517 -21.40 2.06 -26.98
C PHE A 517 -21.59 0.84 -27.92
N SER A 518 -22.14 -0.26 -27.39
CA SER A 518 -22.47 -1.45 -28.20
C SER A 518 -23.56 -1.15 -29.24
N ALA A 519 -24.50 -0.25 -28.93
CA ALA A 519 -25.55 0.18 -29.87
C ALA A 519 -25.03 1.11 -30.99
N CYS A 520 -23.90 1.80 -30.77
CA CYS A 520 -23.27 2.65 -31.79
C CYS A 520 -22.41 1.86 -32.81
N GLN A 521 -22.25 0.55 -32.65
CA GLN A 521 -21.48 -0.31 -33.56
C GLN A 521 -22.25 -0.78 -34.82
N TYR A 522 -23.49 -0.33 -35.04
CA TYR A 522 -24.30 -0.66 -36.22
C TYR A 522 -24.45 0.48 -37.17
#